data_a206654323616bab6a1145e6e37a3381
#
_entry.id   a206654323616bab6a1145e6e37a3381
#
_cell.length_a   1.000
_cell.length_b   1.000
_cell.length_c   1.000
_cell.angle_alpha   90.00
_cell.angle_beta   90.00
_cell.angle_gamma   90.00
#
_symmetry.space_group_name_H-M   'P 1'
#
loop_
_entity.id
_entity.type
_entity.pdbx_description
1 polymer ?
#
loop_
_entity_poly.entity_id
_entity_poly.type
_entity_poly.pdbx_seq_one_letter_code
_entity_poly.pdbx_strand_id
1 'polypeptide(L)'
;MDGPSSASSSQPDVAQPSRSTARLARIARTLNQMMTKRGYEVDDDLDAAEAVIYDRRTDLERAYEPISAEGTYGPCAVYFAADKGAKVGVGPIRSIVQRMRSDDHHHAIIVAEVGLTPPAKKACRMIQEEGVRIETFVEAELLYDVMEHEFVPNHTVLTEAEKELLLRRFRLDGDATLLPYILTTDPVARYLGLTHGQVVKIERPSTTSGKGVTYRVVK
;
A
#
# COMPACT_ATOMS: atom_id res chain seq x y z
N MET A 1 14.75 67.27 6.74
CA MET A 1 15.35 66.29 5.80
C MET A 1 15.06 64.93 6.35
N ASP A 2 14.02 64.36 5.82
CA ASP A 2 13.45 63.10 6.29
C ASP A 2 14.18 61.91 5.69
N GLY A 3 14.67 61.02 6.54
CA GLY A 3 15.26 59.73 6.14
C GLY A 3 14.16 58.66 6.03
N PRO A 4 14.20 57.81 4.99
CA PRO A 4 13.18 56.79 4.83
C PRO A 4 13.34 55.62 5.79
N SER A 5 12.25 55.36 6.52
CA SER A 5 12.02 54.19 7.36
C SER A 5 12.13 52.91 6.52
N SER A 6 13.10 52.04 6.86
CA SER A 6 13.19 50.71 6.28
C SER A 6 12.13 49.79 6.87
N ALA A 7 11.08 49.55 6.10
CA ALA A 7 10.12 48.50 6.42
C ALA A 7 10.78 47.13 6.22
N SER A 8 11.08 46.43 7.33
CA SER A 8 11.47 45.05 7.31
C SER A 8 10.23 44.20 6.96
N SER A 9 10.23 43.64 5.76
CA SER A 9 9.28 42.62 5.35
C SER A 9 9.54 41.34 6.13
N SER A 10 8.80 41.12 7.21
CA SER A 10 8.77 39.84 7.89
C SER A 10 8.13 38.81 6.95
N GLN A 11 8.95 37.94 6.39
CA GLN A 11 8.49 36.71 5.76
C GLN A 11 7.74 35.89 6.83
N PRO A 12 6.60 35.26 6.50
CA PRO A 12 5.94 34.38 7.44
C PRO A 12 6.86 33.21 7.73
N ASP A 13 7.17 33.03 9.02
CA ASP A 13 7.92 31.91 9.56
C ASP A 13 7.12 30.62 9.26
N VAL A 14 7.51 29.89 8.21
CA VAL A 14 6.92 28.59 7.88
C VAL A 14 7.37 27.63 8.97
N ALA A 15 6.51 27.43 9.98
CA ALA A 15 6.75 26.53 11.10
C ALA A 15 7.18 25.15 10.56
N GLN A 16 8.38 24.70 10.91
CA GLN A 16 8.87 23.40 10.51
C GLN A 16 7.90 22.32 11.04
N PRO A 17 7.47 21.36 10.20
CA PRO A 17 6.54 20.32 10.61
C PRO A 17 7.12 19.50 11.77
N SER A 18 6.28 19.15 12.73
CA SER A 18 6.69 18.30 13.84
C SER A 18 7.20 16.94 13.32
N ARG A 19 8.02 16.22 14.10
CA ARG A 19 8.50 14.87 13.69
C ARG A 19 7.34 13.90 13.41
N SER A 20 6.24 14.02 14.12
CA SER A 20 5.02 13.23 13.90
C SER A 20 4.36 13.57 12.57
N THR A 21 4.23 14.84 12.25
CA THR A 21 3.64 15.34 10.99
C THR A 21 4.47 14.89 9.77
N ALA A 22 5.81 15.04 9.84
CA ALA A 22 6.69 14.57 8.78
C ALA A 22 6.62 13.04 8.57
N ARG A 23 6.41 12.27 9.66
CA ARG A 23 6.19 10.83 9.57
C ARG A 23 4.89 10.49 8.87
N LEU A 24 3.78 11.14 9.22
CA LEU A 24 2.48 10.93 8.60
C LEU A 24 2.49 11.32 7.11
N ALA A 25 3.16 12.41 6.75
CA ALA A 25 3.33 12.81 5.35
C ALA A 25 4.06 11.74 4.51
N ARG A 26 5.11 11.11 5.07
CA ARG A 26 5.80 10.00 4.38
C ARG A 26 4.88 8.79 4.20
N ILE A 27 4.10 8.43 5.22
CA ILE A 27 3.15 7.32 5.14
C ILE A 27 2.10 7.61 4.06
N ALA A 28 1.55 8.84 4.01
CA ALA A 28 0.60 9.25 2.99
C ALA A 28 1.18 9.10 1.57
N ARG A 29 2.42 9.59 1.34
CA ARG A 29 3.09 9.46 0.05
C ARG A 29 3.27 7.99 -0.35
N THR A 30 3.77 7.15 0.56
CA THR A 30 3.97 5.71 0.28
C THR A 30 2.64 5.01 0.00
N LEU A 31 1.56 5.35 0.73
CA LEU A 31 0.22 4.82 0.46
C LEU A 31 -0.26 5.19 -0.94
N ASN A 32 -0.11 6.46 -1.34
CA ASN A 32 -0.51 6.91 -2.67
C ASN A 32 0.28 6.20 -3.77
N GLN A 33 1.61 6.11 -3.63
CA GLN A 33 2.47 5.36 -4.56
C GLN A 33 2.07 3.89 -4.65
N MET A 34 1.75 3.27 -3.52
CA MET A 34 1.27 1.90 -3.45
C MET A 34 -0.07 1.74 -4.17
N MET A 35 -1.02 2.65 -3.94
CA MET A 35 -2.35 2.58 -4.56
C MET A 35 -2.26 2.83 -6.07
N THR A 36 -1.45 3.78 -6.53
CA THR A 36 -1.17 4.00 -7.96
C THR A 36 -0.60 2.75 -8.62
N LYS A 37 0.40 2.10 -7.99
CA LYS A 37 1.00 0.85 -8.52
C LYS A 37 0.04 -0.34 -8.53
N ARG A 38 -1.00 -0.29 -7.70
CA ARG A 38 -2.10 -1.28 -7.67
C ARG A 38 -3.22 -0.98 -8.66
N GLY A 39 -3.16 0.15 -9.40
CA GLY A 39 -4.17 0.55 -10.38
C GLY A 39 -5.39 1.26 -9.81
N TYR A 40 -5.23 1.96 -8.69
CA TYR A 40 -6.26 2.84 -8.13
C TYR A 40 -6.04 4.28 -8.57
N GLU A 41 -7.14 5.02 -8.69
CA GLU A 41 -7.10 6.45 -8.92
C GLU A 41 -6.64 7.17 -7.65
N VAL A 42 -5.66 8.04 -7.77
CA VAL A 42 -5.11 8.83 -6.68
C VAL A 42 -5.15 10.29 -7.11
N ASP A 43 -5.76 11.14 -6.29
CA ASP A 43 -5.80 12.58 -6.55
C ASP A 43 -4.37 13.15 -6.55
N ASP A 44 -3.95 13.74 -7.67
CA ASP A 44 -2.62 14.33 -7.88
C ASP A 44 -2.32 15.53 -6.96
N ASP A 45 -3.35 16.14 -6.35
CA ASP A 45 -3.19 17.20 -5.35
C ASP A 45 -2.38 16.78 -4.12
N LEU A 46 -2.03 15.51 -4.02
CA LEU A 46 -1.25 14.95 -2.93
C LEU A 46 0.28 14.97 -3.14
N ASP A 47 0.76 15.28 -4.33
CA ASP A 47 2.16 15.71 -4.51
C ASP A 47 2.39 17.12 -3.89
N ALA A 48 1.34 17.91 -3.74
CA ALA A 48 1.30 19.07 -2.87
C ALA A 48 1.26 18.72 -1.36
N ALA A 49 1.24 17.43 -1.00
CA ALA A 49 1.16 16.93 0.37
C ALA A 49 2.38 17.27 1.25
N GLU A 50 3.43 17.85 0.70
CA GLU A 50 4.44 18.57 1.51
C GLU A 50 3.85 19.81 2.21
N ALA A 51 2.72 20.35 1.71
CA ALA A 51 2.03 21.51 2.25
C ALA A 51 0.84 21.15 3.17
N VAL A 52 0.32 19.92 3.12
CA VAL A 52 -0.80 19.51 4.00
C VAL A 52 -0.23 19.01 5.32
N ILE A 53 -0.55 19.73 6.39
CA ILE A 53 -0.17 19.35 7.75
C ILE A 53 -1.15 18.29 8.23
N TYR A 54 -0.72 17.02 8.24
CA TYR A 54 -1.50 15.93 8.83
C TYR A 54 -1.30 15.92 10.34
N ASP A 55 -2.26 16.46 11.07
CA ASP A 55 -2.21 16.48 12.54
C ASP A 55 -2.64 15.18 13.17
N ARG A 56 -3.48 14.40 12.48
CA ARG A 56 -4.08 13.16 12.98
C ARG A 56 -3.98 12.04 11.96
N ARG A 57 -3.93 10.79 12.45
CA ARG A 57 -3.97 9.61 11.60
C ARG A 57 -5.29 9.49 10.80
N THR A 58 -6.39 9.95 11.37
CA THR A 58 -7.70 9.98 10.71
C THR A 58 -7.73 10.86 9.47
N ASP A 59 -6.84 11.83 9.36
CA ASP A 59 -6.74 12.70 8.19
C ASP A 59 -6.18 11.96 6.96
N LEU A 60 -5.60 10.78 7.18
CA LEU A 60 -5.07 9.89 6.14
C LEU A 60 -6.07 8.79 5.73
N GLU A 61 -7.23 8.70 6.40
CA GLU A 61 -8.26 7.73 6.02
C GLU A 61 -8.92 8.15 4.72
N ARG A 62 -8.85 7.29 3.70
CA ARG A 62 -9.34 7.56 2.35
C ARG A 62 -9.92 6.33 1.69
N ALA A 63 -10.89 6.56 0.79
CA ALA A 63 -11.35 5.57 -0.16
C ALA A 63 -10.65 5.80 -1.51
N TYR A 64 -10.31 4.73 -2.19
CA TYR A 64 -9.67 4.72 -3.49
C TYR A 64 -10.53 3.92 -4.47
N GLU A 65 -10.80 4.51 -5.62
CA GLU A 65 -11.54 3.87 -6.69
C GLU A 65 -10.59 3.19 -7.68
N PRO A 66 -10.92 1.99 -8.17
CA PRO A 66 -10.10 1.32 -9.15
C PRO A 66 -10.22 1.98 -10.53
N ILE A 67 -9.10 2.19 -11.22
CA ILE A 67 -9.07 2.73 -12.59
C ILE A 67 -9.72 1.75 -13.58
N SER A 68 -9.58 0.45 -13.32
CA SER A 68 -10.18 -0.61 -14.14
C SER A 68 -10.68 -1.75 -13.27
N ALA A 69 -11.71 -2.45 -13.72
CA ALA A 69 -12.22 -3.64 -13.02
C ALA A 69 -11.26 -4.85 -13.12
N GLU A 70 -10.33 -4.83 -14.09
CA GLU A 70 -9.38 -5.92 -14.29
C GLU A 70 -8.22 -5.79 -13.31
N GLY A 71 -8.04 -6.81 -12.48
CA GLY A 71 -6.89 -6.91 -11.54
C GLY A 71 -7.05 -6.16 -10.23
N THR A 72 -8.18 -5.48 -9.99
CA THR A 72 -8.48 -4.79 -8.74
C THR A 72 -9.62 -5.49 -7.99
N TYR A 73 -9.69 -5.26 -6.67
CA TYR A 73 -10.70 -5.87 -5.79
C TYR A 73 -11.89 -4.94 -5.51
N GLY A 74 -12.20 -4.05 -6.45
CA GLY A 74 -13.19 -3.00 -6.24
C GLY A 74 -12.67 -1.86 -5.35
N PRO A 75 -13.56 -0.96 -4.89
CA PRO A 75 -13.20 0.17 -4.04
C PRO A 75 -12.42 -0.26 -2.80
N CYS A 76 -11.33 0.42 -2.50
CA CYS A 76 -10.46 0.14 -1.36
C CYS A 76 -10.44 1.31 -0.39
N ALA A 77 -10.69 1.06 0.89
CA ALA A 77 -10.58 2.07 1.91
C ALA A 77 -9.38 1.84 2.83
N VAL A 78 -8.67 2.91 3.16
CA VAL A 78 -7.56 2.89 4.12
C VAL A 78 -8.04 3.45 5.45
N TYR A 79 -7.86 2.68 6.52
CA TYR A 79 -8.22 3.05 7.88
C TYR A 79 -7.01 3.03 8.80
N PHE A 80 -6.94 3.99 9.71
CA PHE A 80 -5.91 4.04 10.72
C PHE A 80 -6.47 3.59 12.09
N ALA A 81 -5.81 2.62 12.70
CA ALA A 81 -6.20 2.19 14.04
C ALA A 81 -5.81 3.24 15.09
N ALA A 82 -6.76 3.58 15.96
CA ALA A 82 -6.65 4.68 16.92
C ALA A 82 -5.69 4.40 18.09
N ASP A 83 -5.26 3.17 18.32
CA ASP A 83 -4.44 2.76 19.45
C ASP A 83 -3.00 3.30 19.30
N LYS A 84 -2.68 4.35 20.06
CA LYS A 84 -1.34 4.95 20.09
C LYS A 84 -0.40 4.13 20.97
N GLY A 85 0.75 3.71 20.41
CA GLY A 85 1.82 3.04 21.14
C GLY A 85 1.52 1.61 21.60
N ALA A 86 0.35 1.06 21.31
CA ALA A 86 -0.07 -0.28 21.68
C ALA A 86 -0.47 -1.13 20.47
N LYS A 87 -0.53 -2.45 20.67
CA LYS A 87 -1.08 -3.36 19.66
C LYS A 87 -2.60 -3.23 19.61
N VAL A 88 -3.13 -3.14 18.39
CA VAL A 88 -4.57 -2.99 18.14
C VAL A 88 -5.33 -4.23 18.59
N GLY A 89 -6.35 -4.04 19.41
CA GLY A 89 -7.25 -5.08 19.88
C GLY A 89 -8.37 -5.42 18.87
N VAL A 90 -9.29 -6.31 19.28
CA VAL A 90 -10.44 -6.72 18.45
C VAL A 90 -11.49 -5.61 18.33
N GLY A 91 -11.65 -4.75 19.37
CA GLY A 91 -12.66 -3.67 19.38
C GLY A 91 -12.50 -2.70 18.21
N PRO A 92 -11.33 -2.04 18.04
CA PRO A 92 -11.06 -1.16 16.92
C PRO A 92 -11.26 -1.82 15.56
N ILE A 93 -10.86 -3.09 15.40
CA ILE A 93 -11.08 -3.83 14.15
C ILE A 93 -12.57 -3.97 13.82
N ARG A 94 -13.40 -4.31 14.82
CA ARG A 94 -14.86 -4.40 14.63
C ARG A 94 -15.47 -3.07 14.21
N SER A 95 -15.04 -1.96 14.82
CA SER A 95 -15.51 -0.62 14.45
C SER A 95 -15.13 -0.25 13.03
N ILE A 96 -13.89 -0.57 12.59
CA ILE A 96 -13.44 -0.35 11.21
C ILE A 96 -14.28 -1.19 10.23
N VAL A 97 -14.51 -2.47 10.52
CA VAL A 97 -15.31 -3.35 9.68
C VAL A 97 -16.78 -2.88 9.60
N GLN A 98 -17.32 -2.36 10.69
CA GLN A 98 -18.68 -1.80 10.68
C GLN A 98 -18.75 -0.57 9.78
N ARG A 99 -17.79 0.36 9.85
CA ARG A 99 -17.70 1.53 8.95
C ARG A 99 -17.57 1.07 7.49
N MET A 100 -16.65 0.17 7.22
CA MET A 100 -16.42 -0.39 5.89
C MET A 100 -17.71 -0.97 5.27
N ARG A 101 -18.50 -1.73 6.08
CA ARG A 101 -19.80 -2.28 5.63
C ARG A 101 -20.86 -1.19 5.40
N SER A 102 -20.85 -0.12 6.22
CA SER A 102 -21.76 1.02 6.03
C SER A 102 -21.45 1.78 4.74
N ASP A 103 -20.19 1.83 4.32
CA ASP A 103 -19.71 2.52 3.14
C ASP A 103 -19.67 1.60 1.90
N ASP A 104 -20.16 0.37 2.00
CA ASP A 104 -20.20 -0.67 0.96
C ASP A 104 -18.80 -1.02 0.36
N HIS A 105 -17.76 -0.90 1.17
CA HIS A 105 -16.42 -1.30 0.77
C HIS A 105 -16.16 -2.77 1.11
N HIS A 106 -15.63 -3.52 0.14
CA HIS A 106 -15.27 -4.93 0.33
C HIS A 106 -13.76 -5.15 0.47
N HIS A 107 -12.96 -4.12 0.27
CA HIS A 107 -11.51 -4.14 0.44
C HIS A 107 -11.06 -3.04 1.41
N ALA A 108 -10.31 -3.40 2.43
CA ALA A 108 -9.76 -2.46 3.40
C ALA A 108 -8.29 -2.70 3.71
N ILE A 109 -7.55 -1.61 3.85
CA ILE A 109 -6.18 -1.59 4.37
C ILE A 109 -6.22 -0.98 5.76
N ILE A 110 -5.80 -1.73 6.77
CA ILE A 110 -5.74 -1.27 8.16
C ILE A 110 -4.30 -0.98 8.52
N VAL A 111 -4.01 0.28 8.83
CA VAL A 111 -2.68 0.73 9.26
C VAL A 111 -2.66 0.86 10.78
N ALA A 112 -1.71 0.18 11.41
CA ALA A 112 -1.51 0.19 12.87
C ALA A 112 -0.12 0.70 13.22
N GLU A 113 0.04 1.41 14.33
CA GLU A 113 1.36 1.91 14.76
C GLU A 113 2.32 0.78 15.14
N VAL A 114 1.86 -0.18 15.94
CA VAL A 114 2.69 -1.30 16.46
C VAL A 114 2.26 -2.66 15.89
N GLY A 115 1.11 -2.72 15.21
CA GLY A 115 0.53 -3.95 14.67
C GLY A 115 -0.64 -4.48 15.50
N LEU A 116 -1.14 -5.67 15.16
CA LEU A 116 -2.33 -6.28 15.73
C LEU A 116 -1.99 -7.31 16.80
N THR A 117 -2.88 -7.46 17.79
CA THR A 117 -2.83 -8.58 18.75
C THR A 117 -3.20 -9.91 18.05
N PRO A 118 -2.76 -11.08 18.58
CA PRO A 118 -3.14 -12.38 18.01
C PRO A 118 -4.67 -12.58 17.87
N PRO A 119 -5.52 -12.19 18.85
CA PRO A 119 -6.96 -12.25 18.69
C PRO A 119 -7.50 -11.34 17.57
N ALA A 120 -6.91 -10.14 17.40
CA ALA A 120 -7.30 -9.22 16.32
C ALA A 120 -6.95 -9.80 14.93
N LYS A 121 -5.76 -10.41 14.78
CA LYS A 121 -5.37 -11.13 13.57
C LYS A 121 -6.33 -12.27 13.23
N LYS A 122 -6.77 -13.03 14.25
CA LYS A 122 -7.76 -14.09 14.08
C LYS A 122 -9.10 -13.52 13.61
N ALA A 123 -9.56 -12.42 14.21
CA ALA A 123 -10.78 -11.74 13.80
C ALA A 123 -10.72 -11.26 12.34
N CYS A 124 -9.60 -10.67 11.90
CA CYS A 124 -9.41 -10.30 10.48
C CYS A 124 -9.52 -11.50 9.55
N ARG A 125 -8.94 -12.65 9.90
CA ARG A 125 -9.03 -13.87 9.08
C ARG A 125 -10.47 -14.38 8.97
N MET A 126 -11.21 -14.39 10.07
CA MET A 126 -12.62 -14.80 10.05
C MET A 126 -13.47 -13.91 9.14
N ILE A 127 -13.20 -12.58 9.13
CA ILE A 127 -13.89 -11.63 8.26
C ILE A 127 -13.49 -11.84 6.79
N GLN A 128 -12.22 -12.21 6.53
CA GLN A 128 -11.79 -12.56 5.18
C GLN A 128 -12.51 -13.81 4.63
N GLU A 129 -12.87 -14.77 5.49
CA GLU A 129 -13.68 -15.94 5.11
C GLU A 129 -15.11 -15.57 4.69
N GLU A 130 -15.61 -14.39 5.12
CA GLU A 130 -16.89 -13.81 4.71
C GLU A 130 -16.83 -13.12 3.33
N GLY A 131 -15.69 -13.16 2.62
CA GLY A 131 -15.51 -12.56 1.30
C GLY A 131 -15.01 -11.11 1.31
N VAL A 132 -14.69 -10.59 2.48
CA VAL A 132 -14.13 -9.25 2.65
C VAL A 132 -12.60 -9.32 2.66
N ARG A 133 -11.94 -8.48 1.86
CA ARG A 133 -10.47 -8.42 1.85
C ARG A 133 -9.97 -7.42 2.87
N ILE A 134 -9.19 -7.88 3.83
CA ILE A 134 -8.52 -7.03 4.83
C ILE A 134 -7.01 -7.22 4.73
N GLU A 135 -6.29 -6.14 4.47
CA GLU A 135 -4.85 -6.08 4.54
C GLU A 135 -4.43 -5.28 5.78
N THR A 136 -3.31 -5.66 6.38
CA THR A 136 -2.84 -4.98 7.60
C THR A 136 -1.39 -4.56 7.44
N PHE A 137 -1.09 -3.29 7.66
CA PHE A 137 0.26 -2.74 7.62
C PHE A 137 0.63 -2.11 8.95
N VAL A 138 1.91 -2.14 9.26
CA VAL A 138 2.46 -1.35 10.36
C VAL A 138 2.99 -0.04 9.78
N GLU A 139 2.79 1.09 10.48
CA GLU A 139 3.27 2.40 10.02
C GLU A 139 4.75 2.39 9.62
N ALA A 140 5.57 1.58 10.31
CA ALA A 140 6.98 1.44 9.99
C ALA A 140 7.24 0.86 8.58
N GLU A 141 6.34 -0.01 8.09
CA GLU A 141 6.44 -0.61 6.75
C GLU A 141 6.09 0.40 5.65
N LEU A 142 5.33 1.45 5.97
CA LEU A 142 4.89 2.50 5.05
C LEU A 142 5.76 3.77 5.08
N LEU A 143 6.85 3.77 5.85
CA LEU A 143 7.79 4.91 5.87
C LEU A 143 8.66 5.01 4.62
N TYR A 144 8.78 3.91 3.88
CA TYR A 144 9.59 3.79 2.68
C TYR A 144 8.84 3.02 1.61
N ASP A 145 8.92 3.48 0.36
CA ASP A 145 8.47 2.69 -0.78
C ASP A 145 9.45 1.53 -1.02
N VAL A 146 8.99 0.32 -0.79
CA VAL A 146 9.78 -0.90 -0.97
C VAL A 146 10.19 -1.10 -2.43
N MET A 147 9.40 -0.59 -3.38
CA MET A 147 9.65 -0.73 -4.82
C MET A 147 10.69 0.28 -5.35
N GLU A 148 10.95 1.36 -4.61
CA GLU A 148 11.98 2.35 -4.97
C GLU A 148 13.39 1.95 -4.48
N HIS A 149 13.49 0.86 -3.72
CA HIS A 149 14.77 0.41 -3.21
C HIS A 149 15.64 -0.16 -4.35
N GLU A 150 16.90 0.27 -4.45
CA GLU A 150 17.86 -0.09 -5.52
C GLU A 150 17.98 -1.60 -5.75
N PHE A 151 17.90 -2.42 -4.69
CA PHE A 151 18.03 -3.88 -4.79
C PHE A 151 16.71 -4.59 -5.08
N VAL A 152 15.58 -3.89 -5.08
CA VAL A 152 14.29 -4.48 -5.42
C VAL A 152 14.09 -4.39 -6.93
N PRO A 153 14.05 -5.52 -7.63
CA PRO A 153 13.84 -5.54 -9.06
C PRO A 153 12.42 -5.13 -9.41
N ASN A 154 12.19 -4.78 -10.68
CA ASN A 154 10.85 -4.46 -11.14
C ASN A 154 9.95 -5.70 -11.14
N HIS A 155 8.79 -5.59 -10.50
CA HIS A 155 7.78 -6.63 -10.40
C HIS A 155 6.53 -6.18 -11.17
N THR A 156 6.10 -6.99 -12.12
CA THR A 156 4.88 -6.76 -12.92
C THR A 156 3.93 -7.94 -12.72
N VAL A 157 2.71 -7.68 -12.30
CA VAL A 157 1.67 -8.70 -12.16
C VAL A 157 1.18 -9.07 -13.54
N LEU A 158 1.12 -10.36 -13.86
CA LEU A 158 0.58 -10.81 -15.13
C LEU A 158 -0.95 -10.90 -15.06
N THR A 159 -1.60 -10.53 -16.15
CA THR A 159 -3.01 -10.81 -16.37
C THR A 159 -3.24 -12.32 -16.53
N GLU A 160 -4.46 -12.81 -16.37
CA GLU A 160 -4.75 -14.24 -16.54
C GLU A 160 -4.43 -14.70 -17.98
N ALA A 161 -4.66 -13.87 -18.99
CA ALA A 161 -4.32 -14.18 -20.37
C ALA A 161 -2.80 -14.32 -20.58
N GLU A 162 -2.01 -13.42 -20.00
CA GLU A 162 -0.53 -13.48 -20.04
C GLU A 162 0.00 -14.68 -19.29
N LYS A 163 -0.60 -15.01 -18.14
CA LYS A 163 -0.28 -16.20 -17.34
C LYS A 163 -0.52 -17.48 -18.14
N GLU A 164 -1.67 -17.61 -18.81
CA GLU A 164 -1.93 -18.76 -19.67
C GLU A 164 -0.92 -18.89 -20.80
N LEU A 165 -0.60 -17.79 -21.49
CA LEU A 165 0.42 -17.78 -22.57
C LEU A 165 1.79 -18.21 -22.02
N LEU A 166 2.16 -17.72 -20.81
CA LEU A 166 3.40 -18.10 -20.16
C LEU A 166 3.46 -19.61 -19.87
N LEU A 167 2.39 -20.17 -19.27
CA LEU A 167 2.32 -21.59 -18.91
C LEU A 167 2.41 -22.48 -20.16
N ARG A 168 1.72 -22.12 -21.25
CA ARG A 168 1.84 -22.79 -22.55
C ARG A 168 3.27 -22.73 -23.09
N ARG A 169 3.91 -21.54 -23.03
CA ARG A 169 5.29 -21.36 -23.50
C ARG A 169 6.28 -22.24 -22.74
N PHE A 170 6.09 -22.41 -21.45
CA PHE A 170 6.94 -23.26 -20.61
C PHE A 170 6.51 -24.73 -20.57
N ARG A 171 5.44 -25.11 -21.30
CA ARG A 171 4.88 -26.47 -21.33
C ARG A 171 4.54 -27.01 -19.93
N LEU A 172 3.87 -26.17 -19.13
CA LEU A 172 3.50 -26.48 -17.75
C LEU A 172 2.06 -26.99 -17.63
N ASP A 173 1.42 -27.39 -18.72
CA ASP A 173 0.06 -27.95 -18.82
C ASP A 173 -1.01 -27.19 -18.00
N GLY A 174 -0.83 -25.87 -17.87
CA GLY A 174 -1.72 -25.01 -17.09
C GLY A 174 -1.41 -24.96 -15.59
N ASP A 175 -0.43 -25.72 -15.11
CA ASP A 175 -0.09 -25.76 -13.68
C ASP A 175 0.97 -24.70 -13.30
N ALA A 176 0.51 -23.57 -12.78
CA ALA A 176 1.38 -22.50 -12.28
C ALA A 176 2.18 -22.91 -11.03
N THR A 177 1.81 -23.99 -10.32
CA THR A 177 2.50 -24.41 -9.09
C THR A 177 3.91 -24.93 -9.35
N LEU A 178 4.22 -25.27 -10.59
CA LEU A 178 5.55 -25.70 -11.05
C LEU A 178 6.53 -24.51 -11.20
N LEU A 179 6.03 -23.27 -11.19
CA LEU A 179 6.89 -22.10 -11.17
C LEU A 179 7.51 -21.89 -9.79
N PRO A 180 8.71 -21.27 -9.70
CA PRO A 180 9.22 -20.76 -8.43
C PRO A 180 8.17 -19.89 -7.74
N TYR A 181 8.12 -19.90 -6.42
CA TYR A 181 7.11 -19.17 -5.67
C TYR A 181 7.63 -17.91 -4.99
N ILE A 182 6.71 -16.99 -4.70
CA ILE A 182 6.85 -15.86 -3.80
C ILE A 182 5.76 -15.99 -2.72
N LEU A 183 6.11 -15.73 -1.47
CA LEU A 183 5.13 -15.83 -0.38
C LEU A 183 4.21 -14.61 -0.35
N THR A 184 2.94 -14.81 0.04
CA THR A 184 2.00 -13.71 0.32
C THR A 184 2.48 -12.78 1.44
N THR A 185 3.39 -13.26 2.30
CA THR A 185 4.02 -12.49 3.38
C THR A 185 5.23 -11.68 2.93
N ASP A 186 5.70 -11.87 1.70
CA ASP A 186 6.81 -11.09 1.13
C ASP A 186 6.44 -9.59 1.09
N PRO A 187 7.34 -8.68 1.50
CA PRO A 187 7.07 -7.24 1.49
C PRO A 187 6.60 -6.71 0.13
N VAL A 188 7.19 -7.18 -0.98
CA VAL A 188 6.79 -6.77 -2.33
C VAL A 188 5.43 -7.33 -2.70
N ALA A 189 5.16 -8.61 -2.37
CA ALA A 189 3.86 -9.23 -2.60
C ALA A 189 2.75 -8.49 -1.83
N ARG A 190 3.01 -8.13 -0.58
CA ARG A 190 2.09 -7.33 0.26
C ARG A 190 1.91 -5.93 -0.31
N TYR A 191 3.00 -5.26 -0.70
CA TYR A 191 2.95 -3.92 -1.29
C TYR A 191 2.11 -3.87 -2.56
N LEU A 192 2.24 -4.85 -3.46
CA LEU A 192 1.45 -4.97 -4.68
C LEU A 192 0.05 -5.56 -4.46
N GLY A 193 -0.27 -5.96 -3.24
CA GLY A 193 -1.57 -6.57 -2.92
C GLY A 193 -1.80 -7.90 -3.63
N LEU A 194 -0.77 -8.73 -3.78
CA LEU A 194 -0.87 -9.97 -4.51
C LEU A 194 -1.68 -11.02 -3.76
N THR A 195 -2.38 -11.87 -4.52
CA THR A 195 -3.15 -13.00 -4.00
C THR A 195 -2.60 -14.32 -4.48
N HIS A 196 -2.96 -15.37 -3.75
CA HIS A 196 -2.59 -16.74 -4.08
C HIS A 196 -2.95 -17.10 -5.53
N GLY A 197 -2.01 -17.71 -6.24
CA GLY A 197 -2.20 -18.17 -7.62
C GLY A 197 -1.87 -17.11 -8.70
N GLN A 198 -1.70 -15.85 -8.35
CA GLN A 198 -1.20 -14.84 -9.29
C GLN A 198 0.26 -15.12 -9.67
N VAL A 199 0.65 -14.72 -10.87
CA VAL A 199 2.03 -14.84 -11.35
C VAL A 199 2.63 -13.47 -11.54
N VAL A 200 3.86 -13.31 -11.04
CA VAL A 200 4.62 -12.06 -11.12
C VAL A 200 5.84 -12.25 -12.01
N LYS A 201 6.03 -11.35 -12.95
CA LYS A 201 7.24 -11.20 -13.76
C LYS A 201 8.22 -10.31 -13.02
N ILE A 202 9.45 -10.77 -12.83
CA ILE A 202 10.51 -10.06 -12.13
C ILE A 202 11.64 -9.78 -13.11
N GLU A 203 11.93 -8.51 -13.36
CA GLU A 203 13.00 -8.06 -14.24
C GLU A 203 14.16 -7.51 -13.40
N ARG A 204 15.30 -8.15 -13.48
CA ARG A 204 16.51 -7.72 -12.75
C ARG A 204 17.67 -7.47 -13.72
N PRO A 205 18.55 -6.52 -13.43
CA PRO A 205 19.79 -6.38 -14.19
C PRO A 205 20.64 -7.66 -14.02
N SER A 206 21.24 -8.13 -15.10
CA SER A 206 22.13 -9.29 -15.13
C SER A 206 23.44 -8.91 -15.76
N THR A 207 24.54 -9.26 -15.13
CA THR A 207 25.91 -8.98 -15.63
C THR A 207 26.23 -9.77 -16.90
N THR A 208 25.58 -10.91 -17.13
CA THR A 208 25.83 -11.79 -18.26
C THR A 208 24.88 -11.60 -19.43
N SER A 209 23.59 -11.28 -19.16
CA SER A 209 22.53 -11.16 -20.19
C SER A 209 21.91 -9.77 -20.30
N GLY A 210 22.45 -8.77 -19.57
CA GLY A 210 21.91 -7.42 -19.49
C GLY A 210 20.61 -7.37 -18.66
N LYS A 211 19.57 -8.09 -19.06
CA LYS A 211 18.30 -8.24 -18.32
C LYS A 211 17.99 -9.72 -18.08
N GLY A 212 17.82 -10.10 -16.84
CA GLY A 212 17.29 -11.40 -16.45
C GLY A 212 15.80 -11.29 -16.13
N VAL A 213 14.99 -12.19 -16.67
CA VAL A 213 13.55 -12.26 -16.41
C VAL A 213 13.26 -13.56 -15.68
N THR A 214 12.54 -13.47 -14.57
CA THR A 214 12.07 -14.64 -13.82
C THR A 214 10.58 -14.49 -13.53
N TYR A 215 9.89 -15.61 -13.36
CA TYR A 215 8.47 -15.64 -13.04
C TYR A 215 8.28 -16.38 -11.73
N ARG A 216 7.39 -15.87 -10.88
CA ARG A 216 7.05 -16.49 -9.61
C ARG A 216 5.54 -16.54 -9.42
N VAL A 217 5.05 -17.66 -8.88
CA VAL A 217 3.65 -17.80 -8.47
C VAL A 217 3.53 -17.43 -6.99
N VAL A 218 2.45 -16.76 -6.64
CA VAL A 218 2.15 -16.36 -5.25
C VAL A 218 1.58 -17.55 -4.49
N LYS A 219 2.16 -17.86 -3.31
CA LYS A 219 1.74 -18.91 -2.37
C LYS A 219 1.47 -18.40 -0.97
#